data_1ad4f376dd7011c43ec96eb6905e13b6
#
_entry.id   1ad4f376dd7011c43ec96eb6905e13b6
#
_cell.length_a   1.000
_cell.length_b   1.000
_cell.length_c   1.000
_cell.angle_alpha   90.00
_cell.angle_beta   90.00
_cell.angle_gamma   90.00
#
_symmetry.space_group_name_H-M   'P 1'
#
loop_
_entity.id
_entity.type
_entity.pdbx_description
1 polymer ?
#
loop_
_entity_poly.entity_id
_entity_poly.type
_entity_poly.pdbx_seq_one_letter_code
_entity_poly.pdbx_strand_id
1 'polypeptide(L)'
;VLYIIIFTIFASTSVAQNRILKKFPEGYTPEEVGIKVANRFLSGKHMLHGGKWIHYAEVCTWYGAVRFASESKNKELSRQLQERFDFLCTAERDFLPIKNHVDLNMFGCLPLEFYLITKEMQYLDLGISYADTQWELPAEASAEEKRWADKGLSWQTRLWIDDMYMITILQSQAYKATGNRKYIDRTARSMAVYLDELQRPNGLFYHAPDVPFLWGRGNGWMAAGMAELLKVLPKDNPDRPRILQGYLDMMKSLKQYQTENGMWNQLIDAPDCWN
;
A
#
# COMPACT_ATOMS: atom_id res chain seq x y z
N VAL A 1 -38.75 -25.29 46.69
CA VAL A 1 -39.11 -24.41 45.58
C VAL A 1 -37.79 -23.98 44.91
N LEU A 2 -37.52 -24.56 43.76
CA LEU A 2 -36.26 -24.34 43.00
C LEU A 2 -36.54 -23.26 41.96
N TYR A 3 -35.91 -22.07 42.09
CA TYR A 3 -35.98 -21.03 41.07
C TYR A 3 -34.93 -21.27 40.01
N ILE A 4 -35.37 -21.67 38.83
CA ILE A 4 -34.51 -21.74 37.62
C ILE A 4 -34.48 -20.34 37.02
N ILE A 5 -33.34 -19.66 37.13
CA ILE A 5 -33.09 -18.39 36.40
C ILE A 5 -32.62 -18.75 35.01
N ILE A 6 -33.47 -18.52 34.00
CA ILE A 6 -33.11 -18.65 32.59
C ILE A 6 -32.38 -17.38 32.20
N PHE A 7 -31.07 -17.45 32.04
CA PHE A 7 -30.27 -16.39 31.37
C PHE A 7 -30.46 -16.53 29.86
N THR A 8 -31.30 -15.68 29.28
CA THR A 8 -31.39 -15.48 27.84
C THR A 8 -30.19 -14.64 27.42
N ILE A 9 -29.15 -15.30 26.88
CA ILE A 9 -28.03 -14.63 26.23
C ILE A 9 -28.57 -14.13 24.87
N PHE A 10 -28.88 -12.85 24.79
CA PHE A 10 -29.01 -12.17 23.50
C PHE A 10 -27.62 -12.09 22.86
N ALA A 11 -27.28 -13.07 22.04
CA ALA A 11 -26.20 -12.96 21.08
C ALA A 11 -26.63 -11.93 20.04
N SER A 12 -26.26 -10.67 20.24
CA SER A 12 -26.29 -9.66 19.18
C SER A 12 -25.30 -10.07 18.11
N THR A 13 -25.72 -10.91 17.19
CA THR A 13 -25.01 -11.06 15.92
C THR A 13 -25.11 -9.71 15.21
N SER A 14 -24.07 -8.92 15.35
CA SER A 14 -23.82 -7.79 14.45
C SER A 14 -23.58 -8.39 13.07
N VAL A 15 -24.64 -8.66 12.36
CA VAL A 15 -24.63 -8.85 10.92
C VAL A 15 -24.23 -7.50 10.35
N ALA A 16 -22.95 -7.33 10.07
CA ALA A 16 -22.50 -6.29 9.17
C ALA A 16 -23.34 -6.48 7.89
N GLN A 17 -24.41 -5.70 7.77
CA GLN A 17 -25.20 -5.66 6.55
C GLN A 17 -24.22 -5.20 5.46
N ASN A 18 -23.72 -6.15 4.68
CA ASN A 18 -23.20 -5.89 3.36
C ASN A 18 -24.32 -5.21 2.57
N ARG A 19 -24.46 -3.90 2.70
CA ARG A 19 -25.18 -3.08 1.75
C ARG A 19 -24.36 -3.10 0.47
N ILE A 20 -24.47 -4.19 -0.28
CA ILE A 20 -24.05 -4.23 -1.67
C ILE A 20 -24.90 -3.13 -2.32
N LEU A 21 -24.23 -2.07 -2.73
CA LEU A 21 -24.85 -1.03 -3.55
C LEU A 21 -25.34 -1.73 -4.82
N LYS A 22 -26.66 -1.97 -4.91
CA LYS A 22 -27.26 -2.76 -5.98
C LYS A 22 -27.65 -1.93 -7.21
N LYS A 23 -27.58 -0.62 -7.10
CA LYS A 23 -27.97 0.30 -8.19
C LYS A 23 -26.91 1.39 -8.32
N PHE A 24 -26.21 1.35 -9.44
CA PHE A 24 -25.32 2.43 -9.87
C PHE A 24 -25.98 3.14 -11.05
N PRO A 25 -25.75 4.44 -11.24
CA PRO A 25 -26.07 5.11 -12.50
C PRO A 25 -25.36 4.41 -13.67
N GLU A 26 -25.93 4.50 -14.86
CA GLU A 26 -25.32 3.98 -16.09
C GLU A 26 -23.92 4.58 -16.27
N GLY A 27 -22.94 3.72 -16.55
CA GLY A 27 -21.54 4.10 -16.70
C GLY A 27 -20.74 4.28 -15.41
N TYR A 28 -21.35 4.04 -14.23
CA TYR A 28 -20.73 4.22 -12.91
C TYR A 28 -20.68 2.95 -12.06
N THR A 29 -20.91 1.79 -12.63
CA THR A 29 -20.63 0.54 -11.92
C THR A 29 -19.12 0.42 -11.65
N PRO A 30 -18.68 -0.27 -10.58
CA PRO A 30 -17.26 -0.50 -10.32
C PRO A 30 -16.53 -1.10 -11.52
N GLU A 31 -17.18 -1.99 -12.27
CA GLU A 31 -16.61 -2.61 -13.47
C GLU A 31 -16.43 -1.59 -14.59
N GLU A 32 -17.46 -0.80 -14.92
CA GLU A 32 -17.39 0.22 -15.98
C GLU A 32 -16.35 1.29 -15.67
N VAL A 33 -16.28 1.74 -14.42
CA VAL A 33 -15.28 2.72 -13.99
C VAL A 33 -13.89 2.11 -14.04
N GLY A 34 -13.71 0.88 -13.54
CA GLY A 34 -12.43 0.18 -13.58
C GLY A 34 -11.91 0.00 -15.00
N ILE A 35 -12.77 -0.41 -15.94
CA ILE A 35 -12.43 -0.54 -17.36
C ILE A 35 -12.00 0.83 -17.95
N LYS A 36 -12.78 1.89 -17.69
CA LYS A 36 -12.46 3.24 -18.20
C LYS A 36 -11.08 3.71 -17.70
N VAL A 37 -10.80 3.55 -16.41
CA VAL A 37 -9.53 3.95 -15.81
C VAL A 37 -8.36 3.13 -16.38
N ALA A 38 -8.51 1.81 -16.48
CA ALA A 38 -7.48 0.93 -17.02
C ALA A 38 -7.19 1.21 -18.51
N ASN A 39 -8.23 1.43 -19.33
CA ASN A 39 -8.08 1.78 -20.74
C ASN A 39 -7.42 3.17 -20.90
N ARG A 40 -7.77 4.14 -20.05
CA ARG A 40 -7.10 5.45 -20.03
C ARG A 40 -5.62 5.30 -19.71
N PHE A 41 -5.26 4.45 -18.76
CA PHE A 41 -3.87 4.14 -18.45
C PHE A 41 -3.15 3.52 -19.65
N LEU A 42 -3.72 2.48 -20.27
CA LEU A 42 -3.12 1.80 -21.42
C LEU A 42 -2.86 2.72 -22.61
N SER A 43 -3.74 3.70 -22.86
CA SER A 43 -3.60 4.67 -23.94
C SER A 43 -2.69 5.86 -23.61
N GLY A 44 -2.28 5.98 -22.35
CA GLY A 44 -1.46 7.09 -21.87
C GLY A 44 0.03 6.91 -22.12
N LYS A 45 0.76 8.03 -22.16
CA LYS A 45 2.23 8.01 -22.06
C LYS A 45 2.67 7.70 -20.64
N HIS A 46 3.91 7.24 -20.48
CA HIS A 46 4.49 7.04 -19.16
C HIS A 46 4.57 8.34 -18.37
N MET A 47 4.21 8.27 -17.09
CA MET A 47 4.49 9.31 -16.12
C MET A 47 5.89 9.06 -15.55
N LEU A 48 6.81 10.00 -15.78
CA LEU A 48 8.20 9.81 -15.39
C LEU A 48 8.58 10.72 -14.22
N HIS A 49 9.29 10.16 -13.26
CA HIS A 49 9.96 10.89 -12.19
C HIS A 49 11.19 11.60 -12.74
N GLY A 50 11.21 12.93 -12.64
CA GLY A 50 12.30 13.74 -13.21
C GLY A 50 12.53 13.54 -14.71
N GLY A 51 11.53 13.07 -15.45
CA GLY A 51 11.63 12.80 -16.89
C GLY A 51 12.45 11.54 -17.24
N LYS A 52 12.80 10.70 -16.27
CA LYS A 52 13.72 9.55 -16.46
C LYS A 52 13.12 8.20 -16.14
N TRP A 53 12.47 8.04 -14.99
CA TRP A 53 12.06 6.72 -14.48
C TRP A 53 10.57 6.66 -14.22
N ILE A 54 9.97 5.50 -14.39
CA ILE A 54 8.55 5.27 -14.05
C ILE A 54 8.26 5.82 -12.66
N HIS A 55 7.27 6.71 -12.57
CA HIS A 55 6.87 7.38 -11.34
C HIS A 55 6.01 6.46 -10.45
N TYR A 56 6.13 6.55 -9.12
CA TYR A 56 5.32 5.73 -8.20
C TYR A 56 3.81 5.84 -8.44
N ALA A 57 3.30 6.99 -8.86
CA ALA A 57 1.88 7.17 -9.17
C ALA A 57 1.43 6.32 -10.37
N GLU A 58 2.31 6.14 -11.37
CA GLU A 58 2.06 5.21 -12.46
C GLU A 58 2.10 3.75 -11.97
N VAL A 59 3.06 3.42 -11.09
CA VAL A 59 3.13 2.10 -10.47
C VAL A 59 1.83 1.76 -9.73
N CYS A 60 1.29 2.70 -8.94
CA CYS A 60 0.01 2.52 -8.24
C CYS A 60 -1.15 2.28 -9.23
N THR A 61 -1.19 3.05 -10.32
CA THR A 61 -2.23 2.93 -11.35
C THR A 61 -2.13 1.58 -12.05
N TRP A 62 -0.93 1.19 -12.43
CA TRP A 62 -0.67 -0.08 -13.12
C TRP A 62 -1.01 -1.28 -12.22
N TYR A 63 -0.52 -1.27 -10.99
CA TYR A 63 -0.82 -2.29 -9.99
C TYR A 63 -2.33 -2.42 -9.76
N GLY A 64 -3.04 -1.30 -9.61
CA GLY A 64 -4.49 -1.27 -9.48
C GLY A 64 -5.20 -1.86 -10.71
N ALA A 65 -4.74 -1.53 -11.93
CA ALA A 65 -5.31 -2.05 -13.18
C ALA A 65 -5.08 -3.57 -13.33
N VAL A 66 -3.89 -4.08 -12.99
CA VAL A 66 -3.58 -5.52 -13.01
C VAL A 66 -4.46 -6.28 -12.02
N ARG A 67 -4.60 -5.76 -10.79
CA ARG A 67 -5.48 -6.35 -9.77
C ARG A 67 -6.94 -6.34 -10.23
N PHE A 68 -7.42 -5.23 -10.76
CA PHE A 68 -8.77 -5.12 -11.30
C PHE A 68 -9.01 -6.13 -12.43
N ALA A 69 -8.09 -6.23 -13.39
CA ALA A 69 -8.21 -7.18 -14.52
C ALA A 69 -8.26 -8.64 -14.02
N SER A 70 -7.46 -8.99 -13.02
CA SER A 70 -7.45 -10.32 -12.41
C SER A 70 -8.75 -10.62 -11.67
N GLU A 71 -9.23 -9.70 -10.82
CA GLU A 71 -10.45 -9.89 -10.02
C GLU A 71 -11.73 -9.91 -10.87
N SER A 72 -11.79 -9.08 -11.92
CA SER A 72 -12.90 -9.08 -12.91
C SER A 72 -12.79 -10.20 -13.93
N LYS A 73 -11.70 -10.99 -13.91
CA LYS A 73 -11.41 -12.05 -14.88
C LYS A 73 -11.36 -11.57 -16.33
N ASN A 74 -10.99 -10.30 -16.53
CA ASN A 74 -10.85 -9.70 -17.85
C ASN A 74 -9.51 -10.09 -18.47
N LYS A 75 -9.50 -11.20 -19.20
CA LYS A 75 -8.28 -11.77 -19.80
C LYS A 75 -7.62 -10.84 -20.82
N GLU A 76 -8.41 -10.11 -21.60
CA GLU A 76 -7.89 -9.20 -22.62
C GLU A 76 -7.18 -8.02 -21.97
N LEU A 77 -7.78 -7.42 -20.97
CA LEU A 77 -7.15 -6.34 -20.19
C LEU A 77 -5.87 -6.83 -19.49
N SER A 78 -5.89 -8.05 -18.92
CA SER A 78 -4.71 -8.65 -18.30
C SER A 78 -3.57 -8.81 -19.31
N ARG A 79 -3.86 -9.30 -20.51
CA ARG A 79 -2.87 -9.45 -21.60
C ARG A 79 -2.28 -8.11 -22.01
N GLN A 80 -3.11 -7.10 -22.25
CA GLN A 80 -2.64 -5.76 -22.65
C GLN A 80 -1.76 -5.10 -21.60
N LEU A 81 -2.10 -5.25 -20.31
CA LEU A 81 -1.30 -4.73 -19.19
C LEU A 81 0.05 -5.43 -19.08
N GLN A 82 0.09 -6.74 -19.32
CA GLN A 82 1.33 -7.52 -19.34
C GLN A 82 2.20 -7.12 -20.55
N GLU A 83 1.63 -7.06 -21.76
CA GLU A 83 2.37 -6.65 -22.96
C GLU A 83 3.00 -5.25 -22.81
N ARG A 84 2.28 -4.29 -22.21
CA ARG A 84 2.85 -2.99 -21.88
C ARG A 84 4.04 -3.12 -20.93
N PHE A 85 3.97 -4.00 -19.94
CA PHE A 85 5.05 -4.24 -19.00
C PHE A 85 6.27 -4.90 -19.67
N ASP A 86 6.05 -5.88 -20.53
CA ASP A 86 7.10 -6.55 -21.27
C ASP A 86 7.80 -5.58 -22.25
N PHE A 87 7.03 -4.69 -22.86
CA PHE A 87 7.57 -3.63 -23.71
C PHE A 87 8.44 -2.64 -22.89
N LEU A 88 8.00 -2.25 -21.71
CA LEU A 88 8.81 -1.45 -20.78
C LEU A 88 10.11 -2.16 -20.41
N CYS A 89 10.07 -3.44 -20.11
CA CYS A 89 11.26 -4.21 -19.72
C CYS A 89 12.24 -4.47 -20.85
N THR A 90 11.82 -4.29 -22.10
CA THR A 90 12.63 -4.55 -23.30
C THR A 90 12.98 -3.27 -24.06
N ALA A 91 12.03 -2.69 -24.76
CA ALA A 91 12.24 -1.56 -25.66
C ALA A 91 12.39 -0.21 -24.92
N GLU A 92 11.81 -0.09 -23.73
CA GLU A 92 11.81 1.14 -22.92
C GLU A 92 12.54 0.95 -21.57
N ARG A 93 13.47 -0.01 -21.51
CA ARG A 93 14.16 -0.39 -20.27
C ARG A 93 14.90 0.76 -19.57
N ASP A 94 15.23 1.82 -20.29
CA ASP A 94 15.88 3.01 -19.73
C ASP A 94 14.94 3.80 -18.78
N PHE A 95 13.64 3.54 -18.84
CA PHE A 95 12.66 4.09 -17.90
C PHE A 95 12.50 3.25 -16.62
N LEU A 96 13.15 2.08 -16.53
CA LEU A 96 13.11 1.27 -15.30
C LEU A 96 13.72 2.06 -14.16
N PRO A 97 13.04 2.15 -13.00
CA PRO A 97 13.55 2.91 -11.86
C PRO A 97 14.87 2.35 -11.33
N ILE A 98 15.77 3.24 -10.96
CA ILE A 98 16.96 2.87 -10.18
C ILE A 98 16.55 2.51 -8.73
N LYS A 99 17.38 1.70 -8.05
CA LYS A 99 17.02 1.09 -6.77
C LYS A 99 17.60 1.83 -5.56
N ASN A 100 17.51 3.16 -5.57
CA ASN A 100 18.16 4.01 -4.57
C ASN A 100 17.19 4.87 -3.74
N HIS A 101 15.90 4.71 -3.93
CA HIS A 101 14.89 5.51 -3.26
C HIS A 101 13.60 4.73 -3.08
N VAL A 102 12.93 4.90 -1.95
CA VAL A 102 11.72 4.18 -1.59
C VAL A 102 10.61 4.31 -2.64
N ASP A 103 10.41 5.52 -3.20
CA ASP A 103 9.39 5.78 -4.23
C ASP A 103 9.72 5.13 -5.58
N LEU A 104 10.99 4.88 -5.86
CA LEU A 104 11.45 4.18 -7.06
C LEU A 104 11.45 2.66 -6.87
N ASN A 105 11.88 2.21 -5.69
CA ASN A 105 11.93 0.78 -5.38
C ASN A 105 10.57 0.09 -5.39
N MET A 106 9.49 0.82 -5.04
CA MET A 106 8.14 0.23 -5.06
C MET A 106 7.75 -0.34 -6.42
N PHE A 107 8.42 0.07 -7.50
CA PHE A 107 8.24 -0.49 -8.85
C PHE A 107 8.28 -2.03 -8.84
N GLY A 108 9.12 -2.61 -8.00
CA GLY A 108 9.24 -4.08 -7.89
C GLY A 108 7.95 -4.80 -7.52
N CYS A 109 6.92 -4.10 -7.01
CA CYS A 109 5.63 -4.72 -6.73
C CYS A 109 4.89 -5.17 -8.01
N LEU A 110 5.13 -4.49 -9.14
CA LEU A 110 4.52 -4.84 -10.43
C LEU A 110 5.00 -6.19 -10.97
N PRO A 111 6.31 -6.42 -11.18
CA PRO A 111 6.77 -7.74 -11.63
C PRO A 111 6.40 -8.85 -10.64
N LEU A 112 6.38 -8.59 -9.33
CA LEU A 112 5.91 -9.59 -8.36
C LEU A 112 4.43 -9.92 -8.52
N GLU A 113 3.57 -8.93 -8.81
CA GLU A 113 2.16 -9.21 -9.11
C GLU A 113 2.02 -10.02 -10.41
N PHE A 114 2.77 -9.70 -11.48
CA PHE A 114 2.80 -10.52 -12.70
C PHE A 114 3.29 -11.94 -12.42
N TYR A 115 4.34 -12.11 -11.61
CA TYR A 115 4.77 -13.45 -11.19
C TYR A 115 3.67 -14.24 -10.46
N LEU A 116 2.92 -13.60 -9.57
CA LEU A 116 1.83 -14.26 -8.85
C LEU A 116 0.74 -14.78 -9.80
N ILE A 117 0.54 -14.10 -10.93
CA ILE A 117 -0.44 -14.47 -11.96
C ILE A 117 0.11 -15.51 -12.95
N THR A 118 1.32 -15.27 -13.48
CA THR A 118 1.87 -16.05 -14.62
C THR A 118 2.82 -17.16 -14.22
N LYS A 119 3.49 -17.03 -13.06
CA LYS A 119 4.59 -17.87 -12.57
C LYS A 119 5.88 -17.80 -13.41
N GLU A 120 6.03 -16.77 -14.23
CA GLU A 120 7.24 -16.55 -15.02
C GLU A 120 8.38 -16.02 -14.14
N MET A 121 9.49 -16.76 -14.10
CA MET A 121 10.61 -16.49 -13.20
C MET A 121 11.28 -15.13 -13.43
N GLN A 122 11.29 -14.63 -14.67
CA GLN A 122 11.83 -13.31 -14.99
C GLN A 122 11.19 -12.19 -14.16
N TYR A 123 9.89 -12.29 -13.88
CA TYR A 123 9.18 -11.32 -13.05
C TYR A 123 9.56 -11.45 -11.57
N LEU A 124 9.72 -12.71 -11.09
CA LEU A 124 10.18 -12.93 -9.73
C LEU A 124 11.57 -12.31 -9.50
N ASP A 125 12.52 -12.62 -10.37
CA ASP A 125 13.91 -12.17 -10.26
C ASP A 125 13.99 -10.63 -10.28
N LEU A 126 13.26 -10.01 -11.20
CA LEU A 126 13.20 -8.56 -11.29
C LEU A 126 12.61 -7.95 -10.00
N GLY A 127 11.47 -8.44 -9.54
CA GLY A 127 10.79 -7.87 -8.37
C GLY A 127 11.57 -8.09 -7.06
N ILE A 128 12.16 -9.27 -6.88
CA ILE A 128 12.99 -9.57 -5.71
C ILE A 128 14.24 -8.68 -5.68
N SER A 129 14.83 -8.39 -6.83
CA SER A 129 15.98 -7.48 -6.89
C SER A 129 15.66 -6.07 -6.35
N TYR A 130 14.44 -5.58 -6.54
CA TYR A 130 13.97 -4.33 -5.92
C TYR A 130 13.70 -4.50 -4.42
N ALA A 131 13.06 -5.60 -4.02
CA ALA A 131 12.71 -5.83 -2.63
C ALA A 131 13.96 -5.99 -1.73
N ASP A 132 14.97 -6.72 -2.19
CA ASP A 132 16.19 -6.92 -1.41
C ASP A 132 17.02 -5.65 -1.29
N THR A 133 17.13 -4.86 -2.36
CA THR A 133 17.88 -3.58 -2.37
C THR A 133 17.38 -2.59 -1.31
N GLN A 134 16.11 -2.64 -0.88
CA GLN A 134 15.63 -1.79 0.21
C GLN A 134 16.33 -2.07 1.56
N TRP A 135 16.99 -3.21 1.74
CA TRP A 135 17.72 -3.58 2.95
C TRP A 135 19.21 -3.88 2.71
N GLU A 136 19.67 -3.82 1.48
CA GLU A 136 21.08 -3.96 1.12
C GLU A 136 21.74 -2.60 1.13
N LEU A 137 22.41 -2.28 2.25
CA LEU A 137 23.05 -0.99 2.46
C LEU A 137 24.12 -0.74 1.37
N PRO A 138 24.05 0.38 0.62
CA PRO A 138 25.06 0.72 -0.37
C PRO A 138 26.44 0.96 0.28
N ALA A 139 27.51 0.68 -0.46
CA ALA A 139 28.88 0.93 0.01
C ALA A 139 29.10 2.42 0.38
N GLU A 140 28.51 3.33 -0.39
CA GLU A 140 28.62 4.79 -0.23
C GLU A 140 27.51 5.36 0.69
N ALA A 141 26.88 4.51 1.52
CA ALA A 141 25.77 4.95 2.38
C ALA A 141 26.20 6.06 3.34
N SER A 142 25.35 7.06 3.46
CA SER A 142 25.49 8.17 4.42
C SER A 142 25.40 7.69 5.87
N ALA A 143 25.78 8.56 6.80
CA ALA A 143 25.66 8.28 8.23
C ALA A 143 24.19 8.05 8.67
N GLU A 144 23.25 8.72 8.02
CA GLU A 144 21.83 8.56 8.30
C GLU A 144 21.31 7.21 7.80
N GLU A 145 21.62 6.81 6.58
CA GLU A 145 21.26 5.53 6.00
C GLU A 145 21.81 4.36 6.82
N LYS A 146 23.08 4.46 7.26
CA LYS A 146 23.71 3.50 8.19
C LYS A 146 22.95 3.41 9.51
N ARG A 147 22.55 4.55 10.09
CA ARG A 147 21.77 4.60 11.34
C ARG A 147 20.44 3.86 11.22
N TRP A 148 19.75 3.96 10.07
CA TRP A 148 18.50 3.24 9.85
C TRP A 148 18.74 1.74 9.67
N ALA A 149 19.76 1.36 8.89
CA ALA A 149 20.14 -0.03 8.71
C ALA A 149 20.54 -0.70 10.05
N ASP A 150 21.31 0.00 10.90
CA ASP A 150 21.72 -0.49 12.23
C ASP A 150 20.49 -0.74 13.16
N LYS A 151 19.40 -0.03 12.95
CA LYS A 151 18.11 -0.26 13.63
C LYS A 151 17.28 -1.41 13.01
N GLY A 152 17.80 -2.06 11.96
CA GLY A 152 17.09 -3.11 11.22
C GLY A 152 16.01 -2.60 10.28
N LEU A 153 15.97 -1.29 10.02
CA LEU A 153 15.04 -0.67 9.08
C LEU A 153 15.64 -0.62 7.68
N SER A 154 14.82 -0.29 6.68
CA SER A 154 15.34 0.04 5.36
C SER A 154 16.29 1.23 5.44
N TRP A 155 17.43 1.16 4.76
CA TRP A 155 18.34 2.30 4.63
C TRP A 155 17.70 3.51 3.91
N GLN A 156 16.61 3.26 3.14
CA GLN A 156 15.83 4.28 2.43
C GLN A 156 14.80 4.98 3.32
N THR A 157 14.79 4.71 4.63
CA THR A 157 13.86 5.30 5.59
C THR A 157 14.05 6.81 5.70
N ARG A 158 12.96 7.57 5.55
CA ARG A 158 12.91 9.04 5.74
C ARG A 158 12.13 9.42 6.99
N LEU A 159 11.41 8.51 7.58
CA LEU A 159 10.32 8.72 8.54
C LEU A 159 9.20 9.63 7.99
N TRP A 160 8.93 9.55 6.71
CA TRP A 160 7.72 10.09 6.10
C TRP A 160 6.67 9.00 6.03
N ILE A 161 5.44 9.30 6.44
CA ILE A 161 4.37 8.28 6.47
C ILE A 161 4.10 7.65 5.10
N ASP A 162 4.45 8.33 4.01
CA ASP A 162 4.41 7.83 2.63
C ASP A 162 5.26 6.58 2.44
N ASP A 163 6.43 6.49 3.10
CA ASP A 163 7.35 5.37 3.02
C ASP A 163 6.65 4.04 3.32
N MET A 164 5.70 4.08 4.26
CA MET A 164 5.06 2.86 4.73
C MET A 164 4.12 2.22 3.72
N TYR A 165 3.56 2.97 2.76
CA TYR A 165 2.90 2.34 1.62
C TYR A 165 3.93 1.76 0.64
N MET A 166 4.95 2.54 0.27
CA MET A 166 5.93 2.17 -0.73
C MET A 166 6.74 0.92 -0.33
N ILE A 167 7.18 0.87 0.92
CA ILE A 167 7.86 -0.30 1.48
C ILE A 167 6.90 -1.49 1.56
N THR A 168 5.73 -1.27 2.12
CA THR A 168 4.78 -2.35 2.43
C THR A 168 4.29 -3.08 1.19
N ILE A 169 3.91 -2.34 0.13
CA ILE A 169 3.38 -2.98 -1.08
C ILE A 169 4.43 -3.87 -1.74
N LEU A 170 5.67 -3.43 -1.84
CA LEU A 170 6.76 -4.21 -2.42
C LEU A 170 7.08 -5.44 -1.56
N GLN A 171 7.30 -5.26 -0.27
CA GLN A 171 7.70 -6.32 0.64
C GLN A 171 6.60 -7.37 0.85
N SER A 172 5.34 -6.92 0.90
CA SER A 172 4.19 -7.83 0.96
C SER A 172 4.07 -8.70 -0.29
N GLN A 173 4.32 -8.13 -1.47
CA GLN A 173 4.35 -8.90 -2.72
C GLN A 173 5.53 -9.88 -2.76
N ALA A 174 6.71 -9.47 -2.28
CA ALA A 174 7.87 -10.36 -2.17
C ALA A 174 7.59 -11.54 -1.23
N TYR A 175 6.93 -11.29 -0.09
CA TYR A 175 6.49 -12.36 0.81
C TYR A 175 5.48 -13.30 0.14
N LYS A 176 4.46 -12.79 -0.53
CA LYS A 176 3.47 -13.63 -1.26
C LYS A 176 4.11 -14.49 -2.34
N ALA A 177 5.09 -13.91 -3.05
CA ALA A 177 5.77 -14.60 -4.15
C ALA A 177 6.71 -15.71 -3.69
N THR A 178 7.38 -15.54 -2.53
CA THR A 178 8.45 -16.43 -2.08
C THR A 178 8.11 -17.25 -0.83
N GLY A 179 7.14 -16.83 -0.04
CA GLY A 179 6.87 -17.38 1.30
C GLY A 179 7.94 -17.03 2.34
N ASN A 180 8.98 -16.27 1.99
CA ASN A 180 10.08 -15.96 2.90
C ASN A 180 9.69 -14.86 3.88
N ARG A 181 9.63 -15.23 5.16
CA ARG A 181 9.21 -14.34 6.25
C ARG A 181 10.09 -13.09 6.42
N LYS A 182 11.35 -13.11 5.95
CA LYS A 182 12.23 -11.94 6.04
C LYS A 182 11.56 -10.66 5.52
N TYR A 183 10.80 -10.77 4.42
CA TYR A 183 10.14 -9.63 3.80
C TYR A 183 9.03 -9.03 4.66
N ILE A 184 8.19 -9.89 5.22
CA ILE A 184 7.04 -9.42 5.98
C ILE A 184 7.40 -9.02 7.42
N ASP A 185 8.34 -9.73 8.05
CA ASP A 185 8.74 -9.46 9.43
C ASP A 185 9.51 -8.12 9.52
N ARG A 186 10.45 -7.83 8.58
CA ARG A 186 11.14 -6.54 8.54
C ARG A 186 10.20 -5.37 8.25
N THR A 187 9.16 -5.60 7.44
CA THR A 187 8.12 -4.60 7.15
C THR A 187 7.26 -4.31 8.38
N ALA A 188 6.84 -5.35 9.10
CA ALA A 188 6.07 -5.20 10.34
C ALA A 188 6.86 -4.41 11.38
N ARG A 189 8.16 -4.72 11.54
CA ARG A 189 9.05 -3.96 12.44
C ARG A 189 9.14 -2.49 12.04
N SER A 190 9.30 -2.20 10.75
CA SER A 190 9.31 -0.81 10.25
C SER A 190 7.98 -0.12 10.55
N MET A 191 6.85 -0.77 10.26
CA MET A 191 5.53 -0.22 10.54
C MET A 191 5.34 0.11 12.03
N ALA A 192 5.79 -0.76 12.94
CA ALA A 192 5.72 -0.50 14.37
C ALA A 192 6.51 0.75 14.78
N VAL A 193 7.71 0.94 14.22
CA VAL A 193 8.52 2.15 14.47
C VAL A 193 7.80 3.42 13.97
N TYR A 194 7.22 3.40 12.77
CA TYR A 194 6.46 4.55 12.26
C TYR A 194 5.21 4.85 13.09
N LEU A 195 4.54 3.82 13.62
CA LEU A 195 3.43 3.98 14.56
C LEU A 195 3.89 4.68 15.86
N ASP A 196 5.03 4.27 16.41
CA ASP A 196 5.53 4.81 17.67
C ASP A 196 6.03 6.25 17.53
N GLU A 197 6.65 6.59 16.41
CA GLU A 197 7.21 7.93 16.15
C GLU A 197 6.15 8.94 15.69
N LEU A 198 5.21 8.55 14.84
CA LEU A 198 4.37 9.48 14.09
C LEU A 198 2.89 9.44 14.45
N GLN A 199 2.35 8.33 14.99
CA GLN A 199 0.94 8.25 15.37
C GLN A 199 0.65 9.16 16.57
N ARG A 200 -0.41 9.94 16.46
CA ARG A 200 -0.83 10.87 17.52
C ARG A 200 -1.96 10.26 18.36
N PRO A 201 -2.25 10.82 19.54
CA PRO A 201 -3.32 10.32 20.44
C PRO A 201 -4.69 10.24 19.78
N ASN A 202 -4.95 11.06 18.77
CA ASN A 202 -6.19 11.01 17.99
C ASN A 202 -6.19 9.89 16.92
N GLY A 203 -5.15 9.06 16.83
CA GLY A 203 -5.04 7.96 15.88
C GLY A 203 -4.50 8.33 14.48
N LEU A 204 -4.43 9.63 14.16
CA LEU A 204 -3.86 10.12 12.90
C LEU A 204 -2.34 10.30 13.01
N PHE A 205 -1.70 10.57 11.88
CA PHE A 205 -0.25 10.64 11.78
C PHE A 205 0.24 12.03 11.35
N TYR A 206 1.28 12.52 12.00
CA TYR A 206 2.08 13.59 11.43
C TYR A 206 2.79 13.09 10.18
N HIS A 207 3.02 13.98 9.23
CA HIS A 207 3.71 13.62 7.98
C HIS A 207 5.13 13.11 8.23
N ALA A 208 5.87 13.81 9.08
CA ALA A 208 7.23 13.47 9.52
C ALA A 208 7.44 14.02 10.96
N PRO A 209 8.53 13.65 11.66
CA PRO A 209 8.78 14.12 13.02
C PRO A 209 8.86 15.66 13.17
N ASP A 210 9.38 16.32 12.15
CA ASP A 210 9.55 17.77 12.06
C ASP A 210 8.42 18.46 11.25
N VAL A 211 7.42 17.72 10.79
CA VAL A 211 6.28 18.22 10.03
C VAL A 211 4.97 17.85 10.74
N PRO A 212 4.58 18.63 11.79
CA PRO A 212 3.47 18.28 12.68
C PRO A 212 2.10 18.61 12.07
N PHE A 213 1.85 18.18 10.84
CA PHE A 213 0.59 18.37 10.13
C PHE A 213 -0.07 17.03 9.81
N LEU A 214 -1.39 16.96 10.01
CA LEU A 214 -2.21 15.79 9.69
C LEU A 214 -2.62 15.83 8.21
N TRP A 215 -1.66 15.65 7.33
CA TRP A 215 -1.88 15.73 5.89
C TRP A 215 -2.70 14.55 5.35
N GLY A 216 -3.83 14.85 4.69
CA GLY A 216 -4.82 13.87 4.26
C GLY A 216 -4.27 12.80 3.32
N ARG A 217 -3.51 13.20 2.28
CA ARG A 217 -2.91 12.25 1.35
C ARG A 217 -1.87 11.35 2.04
N GLY A 218 -1.03 11.91 2.90
CA GLY A 218 -0.05 11.13 3.68
C GLY A 218 -0.72 10.12 4.60
N ASN A 219 -1.77 10.54 5.32
CA ASN A 219 -2.58 9.63 6.13
C ASN A 219 -3.25 8.55 5.27
N GLY A 220 -3.67 8.87 4.04
CA GLY A 220 -4.17 7.88 3.08
C GLY A 220 -3.12 6.82 2.72
N TRP A 221 -1.86 7.20 2.52
CA TRP A 221 -0.76 6.26 2.29
C TRP A 221 -0.54 5.34 3.48
N MET A 222 -0.54 5.89 4.69
CA MET A 222 -0.37 5.10 5.92
C MET A 222 -1.52 4.11 6.12
N ALA A 223 -2.77 4.55 5.89
CA ALA A 223 -3.94 3.69 5.96
C ALA A 223 -3.86 2.53 4.97
N ALA A 224 -3.50 2.81 3.72
CA ALA A 224 -3.33 1.80 2.67
C ALA A 224 -2.18 0.83 3.00
N GLY A 225 -1.04 1.35 3.48
CA GLY A 225 0.12 0.54 3.89
C GLY A 225 -0.23 -0.43 5.01
N MET A 226 -0.87 0.04 6.09
CA MET A 226 -1.31 -0.84 7.18
C MET A 226 -2.33 -1.88 6.70
N ALA A 227 -3.28 -1.50 5.84
CA ALA A 227 -4.26 -2.43 5.29
C ALA A 227 -3.61 -3.54 4.45
N GLU A 228 -2.69 -3.19 3.55
CA GLU A 228 -1.97 -4.18 2.73
C GLU A 228 -1.09 -5.11 3.60
N LEU A 229 -0.42 -4.56 4.61
CA LEU A 229 0.37 -5.35 5.54
C LEU A 229 -0.50 -6.35 6.32
N LEU A 230 -1.58 -5.88 6.94
CA LEU A 230 -2.45 -6.70 7.78
C LEU A 230 -3.15 -7.84 7.02
N LYS A 231 -3.36 -7.71 5.69
CA LYS A 231 -3.91 -8.78 4.84
C LYS A 231 -3.02 -10.01 4.79
N VAL A 232 -1.71 -9.82 4.87
CA VAL A 232 -0.72 -10.89 4.65
C VAL A 232 0.17 -11.18 5.84
N LEU A 233 0.23 -10.28 6.83
CA LEU A 233 1.05 -10.43 8.02
C LEU A 233 0.60 -11.66 8.82
N PRO A 234 1.49 -12.62 9.10
CA PRO A 234 1.15 -13.79 9.90
C PRO A 234 0.59 -13.42 11.28
N LYS A 235 -0.34 -14.25 11.77
CA LYS A 235 -1.00 -14.00 13.06
C LYS A 235 -0.04 -14.06 14.26
N ASP A 236 1.04 -14.82 14.13
CA ASP A 236 2.09 -15.02 15.13
C ASP A 236 3.19 -13.94 15.10
N ASN A 237 3.11 -12.98 14.17
CA ASN A 237 4.07 -11.88 14.13
C ASN A 237 3.90 -10.97 15.36
N PRO A 238 4.98 -10.68 16.13
CA PRO A 238 4.91 -9.96 17.40
C PRO A 238 4.41 -8.52 17.27
N ASP A 239 4.63 -7.86 16.14
CA ASP A 239 4.21 -6.48 15.90
C ASP A 239 2.74 -6.37 15.44
N ARG A 240 2.12 -7.49 15.05
CA ARG A 240 0.75 -7.50 14.51
C ARG A 240 -0.28 -6.87 15.44
N PRO A 241 -0.32 -7.13 16.76
CA PRO A 241 -1.31 -6.51 17.65
C PRO A 241 -1.19 -4.98 17.67
N ARG A 242 0.04 -4.46 17.72
CA ARG A 242 0.31 -3.01 17.69
C ARG A 242 -0.15 -2.37 16.39
N ILE A 243 0.15 -3.02 15.25
CA ILE A 243 -0.24 -2.54 13.92
C ILE A 243 -1.76 -2.55 13.76
N LEU A 244 -2.42 -3.61 14.20
CA LEU A 244 -3.88 -3.72 14.12
C LEU A 244 -4.57 -2.65 14.98
N GLN A 245 -4.07 -2.42 16.21
CA GLN A 245 -4.63 -1.37 17.07
C GLN A 245 -4.44 0.02 16.42
N GLY A 246 -3.23 0.33 15.94
CA GLY A 246 -2.95 1.59 15.26
C GLY A 246 -3.83 1.82 14.04
N TYR A 247 -4.07 0.76 13.26
CA TYR A 247 -4.99 0.81 12.12
C TYR A 247 -6.45 1.11 12.54
N LEU A 248 -6.94 0.43 13.57
CA LEU A 248 -8.31 0.63 14.07
C LEU A 248 -8.51 2.05 14.62
N ASP A 249 -7.55 2.55 15.37
CA ASP A 249 -7.58 3.91 15.90
C ASP A 249 -7.60 4.95 14.76
N MET A 250 -6.77 4.72 13.74
CA MET A 250 -6.76 5.57 12.55
C MET A 250 -8.09 5.54 11.79
N MET A 251 -8.66 4.36 11.56
CA MET A 251 -9.95 4.23 10.85
C MET A 251 -11.08 4.91 11.60
N LYS A 252 -11.08 4.83 12.93
CA LYS A 252 -12.04 5.55 13.78
C LYS A 252 -11.93 7.06 13.58
N SER A 253 -10.73 7.59 13.59
CA SER A 253 -10.49 9.03 13.39
C SER A 253 -10.83 9.49 11.98
N LEU A 254 -10.38 8.78 10.96
CA LEU A 254 -10.71 9.10 9.58
C LEU A 254 -12.22 9.16 9.35
N LYS A 255 -12.98 8.27 9.99
CA LYS A 255 -14.45 8.31 9.93
C LYS A 255 -15.03 9.57 10.58
N GLN A 256 -14.43 10.07 11.66
CA GLN A 256 -14.88 11.28 12.35
C GLN A 256 -14.61 12.56 11.54
N TYR A 257 -13.51 12.59 10.80
CA TYR A 257 -13.09 13.73 9.97
C TYR A 257 -13.59 13.65 8.52
N GLN A 258 -14.36 12.62 8.17
CA GLN A 258 -14.95 12.50 6.84
C GLN A 258 -16.02 13.57 6.66
N THR A 259 -15.93 14.36 5.60
CA THR A 259 -16.89 15.40 5.25
C THR A 259 -18.20 14.80 4.74
N GLU A 260 -19.27 15.60 4.67
CA GLU A 260 -20.60 15.14 4.22
C GLU A 260 -20.60 14.56 2.80
N ASN A 261 -19.71 15.04 1.93
CA ASN A 261 -19.53 14.49 0.58
C ASN A 261 -18.67 13.22 0.52
N GLY A 262 -18.25 12.68 1.69
CA GLY A 262 -17.47 11.46 1.78
C GLY A 262 -15.98 11.63 1.58
N MET A 263 -15.47 12.85 1.46
CA MET A 263 -14.04 13.15 1.25
C MET A 263 -13.33 13.52 2.56
N TRP A 264 -12.03 13.78 2.48
CA TRP A 264 -11.20 14.34 3.56
C TRP A 264 -10.52 15.59 3.05
N ASN A 265 -10.35 16.57 3.93
CA ASN A 265 -9.61 17.79 3.64
C ASN A 265 -8.11 17.49 3.47
N GLN A 266 -7.38 18.37 2.79
CA GLN A 266 -5.95 18.24 2.61
C GLN A 266 -5.20 18.30 3.94
N LEU A 267 -5.57 19.19 4.86
CA LEU A 267 -5.26 19.10 6.28
C LEU A 267 -6.49 18.60 7.02
N ILE A 268 -6.42 17.39 7.58
CA ILE A 268 -7.59 16.66 8.09
C ILE A 268 -8.30 17.44 9.19
N ASP A 269 -7.56 18.06 10.08
CA ASP A 269 -8.04 18.79 11.28
C ASP A 269 -8.09 20.31 11.10
N ALA A 270 -7.72 20.82 9.94
CA ALA A 270 -7.71 22.24 9.63
C ALA A 270 -8.34 22.56 8.25
N PRO A 271 -9.67 22.36 8.12
CA PRO A 271 -10.36 22.45 6.82
C PRO A 271 -10.26 23.82 6.15
N ASP A 272 -10.07 24.88 6.91
CA ASP A 272 -10.02 26.25 6.39
C ASP A 272 -8.65 26.67 5.86
N CYS A 273 -7.61 25.86 6.10
CA CYS A 273 -6.24 26.23 5.73
C CYS A 273 -5.87 25.92 4.27
N TRP A 274 -6.50 24.92 3.64
CA TRP A 274 -6.14 24.42 2.30
C TRP A 274 -7.34 23.68 1.68
N ASN A 275 -8.34 24.39 1.23
CA ASN A 275 -9.48 23.83 0.48
C ASN A 275 -9.36 24.12 -1.01
#